data_3095e6742be7e091149e129abde01a6a
#
_entry.id   3095e6742be7e091149e129abde01a6a
#
_cell.length_a   1.000
_cell.length_b   1.000
_cell.length_c   1.000
_cell.angle_alpha   90.00
_cell.angle_beta   90.00
_cell.angle_gamma   90.00
#
_symmetry.space_group_name_H-M   'P 1'
#
loop_
_entity.id
_entity.type
_entity.pdbx_description
1 polymer ?
#
loop_
_entity_poly.entity_id
_entity_poly.type
_entity_poly.pdbx_seq_one_letter_code
_entity_poly.pdbx_strand_id
1 'polypeptide(L)'
;MPESLSVAAQRIRRRVIVRGRVQGVFFRDSVRERARAHGVSGWICNRSDGTVEAVLEGRSDHVERVVRFCKIGPRQASVAQIDVTEEQPEGLSGFEIR
;
A
#
# COMPACT_ATOMS: atom_id res chain seq x y z
N MET A 1 6.99 -14.03 27.31
CA MET A 1 6.95 -13.62 26.74
C MET A 1 6.62 -13.64 25.89
N PRO A 2 6.40 -13.85 25.65
CA PRO A 2 6.21 -14.04 24.70
C PRO A 2 6.50 -13.51 23.85
N GLU A 3 6.71 -13.81 23.33
CA GLU A 3 6.94 -13.28 22.53
C GLU A 3 6.27 -12.73 21.94
N SER A 4 6.46 -12.84 22.82
CA SER A 4 6.10 -12.17 22.19
C SER A 4 5.45 -11.84 21.03
N LEU A 5 5.60 -10.72 20.45
CA LEU A 5 5.02 -10.45 19.15
C LEU A 5 5.84 -11.12 18.06
N SER A 6 5.16 -11.81 17.16
CA SER A 6 5.81 -12.29 15.96
C SER A 6 6.16 -11.09 15.07
N VAL A 7 7.11 -11.29 14.15
CA VAL A 7 7.47 -10.25 13.17
C VAL A 7 6.24 -9.84 12.36
N ALA A 8 5.35 -10.78 12.03
CA ALA A 8 4.14 -10.52 11.25
C ALA A 8 3.19 -9.55 11.95
N ALA A 9 3.21 -9.48 13.29
CA ALA A 9 2.33 -8.62 14.07
C ALA A 9 2.93 -7.23 14.33
N GLN A 10 4.21 -7.01 14.01
CA GLN A 10 4.81 -5.70 14.18
C GLN A 10 4.17 -4.69 13.25
N ARG A 11 4.07 -3.45 13.73
CA ARG A 11 3.55 -2.36 12.90
C ARG A 11 4.68 -1.81 12.05
N ILE A 12 4.42 -1.69 10.77
CA ILE A 12 5.39 -1.19 9.80
C ILE A 12 4.74 -0.11 8.93
N ARG A 13 5.58 0.64 8.23
CA ARG A 13 5.16 1.61 7.22
C ARG A 13 5.98 1.36 5.96
N ARG A 14 5.31 1.37 4.84
CA ARG A 14 5.95 1.26 3.52
C ARG A 14 5.43 2.36 2.62
N ARG A 15 6.34 3.00 1.90
CA ARG A 15 5.98 3.92 0.82
C ARG A 15 6.20 3.18 -0.48
N VAL A 16 5.21 3.26 -1.37
CA VAL A 16 5.21 2.49 -2.62
C VAL A 16 4.99 3.45 -3.78
N ILE A 17 5.87 3.38 -4.78
CA ILE A 17 5.70 4.12 -6.03
C ILE A 17 5.49 3.09 -7.12
N VAL A 18 4.36 3.20 -7.83
CA VAL A 18 3.97 2.24 -8.86
C VAL A 18 4.05 2.90 -10.22
N ARG A 19 4.76 2.26 -11.14
CA ARG A 19 4.98 2.76 -12.52
C ARG A 19 4.31 1.84 -13.51
N GLY A 20 3.88 2.42 -14.62
CA GLY A 20 3.22 1.68 -15.69
C GLY A 20 1.88 2.29 -16.02
N ARG A 21 0.97 1.47 -16.54
CA ARG A 21 -0.41 1.89 -16.80
C ARG A 21 -1.21 1.73 -15.52
N VAL A 22 -1.15 2.76 -14.67
CA VAL A 22 -1.68 2.67 -13.31
C VAL A 22 -2.66 3.80 -12.97
N GLN A 23 -2.73 4.85 -13.80
CA GLN A 23 -3.71 5.91 -13.62
C GLN A 23 -4.90 5.69 -14.58
N GLY A 24 -6.11 6.02 -14.12
CA GLY A 24 -7.31 5.88 -14.93
C GLY A 24 -7.77 4.45 -15.11
N VAL A 25 -7.33 3.54 -14.24
CA VAL A 25 -7.63 2.10 -14.33
C VAL A 25 -8.14 1.55 -13.00
N PHE A 26 -8.72 2.41 -12.16
CA PHE A 26 -9.26 2.04 -10.84
C PHE A 26 -8.21 1.53 -9.85
N PHE A 27 -6.94 1.90 -10.06
CA PHE A 27 -5.85 1.43 -9.20
C PHE A 27 -6.04 1.93 -7.76
N ARG A 28 -6.31 3.23 -7.59
CA ARG A 28 -6.45 3.84 -6.26
C ARG A 28 -7.63 3.26 -5.50
N ASP A 29 -8.78 3.10 -6.17
CA ASP A 29 -9.96 2.51 -5.54
C ASP A 29 -9.71 1.08 -5.10
N SER A 30 -9.04 0.30 -5.93
CA SER A 30 -8.74 -1.11 -5.64
C SER A 30 -7.79 -1.25 -4.46
N VAL A 31 -6.76 -0.40 -4.37
CA VAL A 31 -5.82 -0.44 -3.25
C VAL A 31 -6.52 0.00 -1.97
N ARG A 32 -7.35 1.06 -2.03
CA ARG A 32 -8.11 1.50 -0.85
C ARG A 32 -8.99 0.38 -0.32
N GLU A 33 -9.67 -0.32 -1.20
CA GLU A 33 -10.54 -1.43 -0.82
C GLU A 33 -9.74 -2.52 -0.11
N ARG A 34 -8.59 -2.89 -0.67
CA ARG A 34 -7.71 -3.91 -0.08
C ARG A 34 -7.16 -3.45 1.26
N ALA A 35 -6.72 -2.20 1.33
CA ALA A 35 -6.18 -1.65 2.57
C ALA A 35 -7.24 -1.69 3.68
N ARG A 36 -8.46 -1.25 3.37
CA ARG A 36 -9.55 -1.24 4.35
C ARG A 36 -9.91 -2.66 4.78
N ALA A 37 -9.93 -3.60 3.86
CA ALA A 37 -10.26 -4.99 4.17
C ALA A 37 -9.25 -5.62 5.12
N HIS A 38 -7.99 -5.19 5.06
CA HIS A 38 -6.92 -5.73 5.91
C HIS A 38 -6.58 -4.81 7.09
N GLY A 39 -7.34 -3.74 7.31
CA GLY A 39 -7.04 -2.81 8.40
C GLY A 39 -5.75 -2.06 8.23
N VAL A 40 -5.30 -1.86 7.00
CA VAL A 40 -4.11 -1.08 6.68
C VAL A 40 -4.49 0.39 6.55
N SER A 41 -3.76 1.26 7.23
CA SER A 41 -3.97 2.70 7.23
C SER A 41 -3.02 3.37 6.25
N GLY A 42 -3.38 4.58 5.81
CA GLY A 42 -2.52 5.35 4.94
C GLY A 42 -3.28 6.14 3.90
N TRP A 43 -2.67 6.28 2.74
CA TRP A 43 -3.26 7.05 1.65
C TRP A 43 -2.64 6.65 0.31
N ILE A 44 -3.29 7.07 -0.76
CA ILE A 44 -2.82 6.80 -2.12
C ILE A 44 -3.21 7.99 -3.01
N CYS A 45 -2.33 8.34 -3.95
CA CYS A 45 -2.61 9.42 -4.89
C CYS A 45 -1.95 9.17 -6.24
N ASN A 46 -2.52 9.80 -7.27
CA ASN A 46 -1.86 9.90 -8.56
C ASN A 46 -0.85 11.03 -8.50
N ARG A 47 0.31 10.84 -9.12
CA ARG A 47 1.33 11.86 -9.23
C ARG A 47 1.32 12.44 -10.64
N SER A 48 1.86 13.66 -10.77
CA SER A 48 1.90 14.35 -12.06
C SER A 48 2.77 13.65 -13.10
N ASP A 49 3.71 12.80 -12.65
CA ASP A 49 4.59 12.07 -13.56
C ASP A 49 3.97 10.77 -14.07
N GLY A 50 2.70 10.53 -13.77
CA GLY A 50 1.98 9.34 -14.23
C GLY A 50 2.07 8.15 -13.28
N THR A 51 2.86 8.26 -12.21
CA THR A 51 2.96 7.19 -11.22
C THR A 51 1.85 7.29 -10.18
N VAL A 52 1.70 6.24 -9.38
CA VAL A 52 0.83 6.22 -8.21
C VAL A 52 1.73 6.08 -7.00
N GLU A 53 1.45 6.88 -5.97
CA GLU A 53 2.17 6.81 -4.71
C GLU A 53 1.22 6.40 -3.60
N ALA A 54 1.66 5.47 -2.75
CA ALA A 54 0.88 5.02 -1.60
C ALA A 54 1.76 4.94 -0.37
N VAL A 55 1.14 5.23 0.78
CA VAL A 55 1.73 4.99 2.09
C VAL A 55 0.84 4.00 2.81
N LEU A 56 1.43 2.94 3.33
CA LEU A 56 0.73 1.82 3.92
C LEU A 56 1.29 1.57 5.31
N GLU A 57 0.44 1.67 6.34
CA GLU A 57 0.81 1.41 7.73
C GLU A 57 -0.10 0.38 8.34
N GLY A 58 0.47 -0.46 9.17
CA GLY A 58 -0.28 -1.42 9.93
C GLY A 58 0.54 -2.64 10.27
N ARG A 59 -0.16 -3.70 10.57
CA ARG A 59 0.42 -4.98 10.85
C ARG A 59 1.26 -5.44 9.65
N SER A 60 2.46 -5.94 9.92
CA SER A 60 3.42 -6.29 8.87
C SER A 60 2.84 -7.23 7.82
N ASP A 61 2.20 -8.33 8.26
CA ASP A 61 1.62 -9.29 7.32
C ASP A 61 0.52 -8.67 6.46
N HIS A 62 -0.28 -7.78 7.03
CA HIS A 62 -1.35 -7.10 6.29
C HIS A 62 -0.79 -6.10 5.28
N VAL A 63 0.19 -5.30 5.70
CA VAL A 63 0.85 -4.34 4.81
C VAL A 63 1.50 -5.07 3.63
N GLU A 64 2.18 -6.19 3.92
CA GLU A 64 2.82 -6.98 2.86
C GLU A 64 1.81 -7.48 1.82
N ARG A 65 0.60 -7.84 2.25
CA ARG A 65 -0.45 -8.27 1.32
C ARG A 65 -0.87 -7.15 0.39
N VAL A 66 -1.02 -5.93 0.94
CA VAL A 66 -1.39 -4.78 0.10
C VAL A 66 -0.26 -4.42 -0.84
N VAL A 67 0.99 -4.49 -0.38
CA VAL A 67 2.16 -4.26 -1.25
C VAL A 67 2.16 -5.26 -2.41
N ARG A 68 1.90 -6.54 -2.14
CA ARG A 68 1.84 -7.55 -3.19
C ARG A 68 0.75 -7.25 -4.20
N PHE A 69 -0.41 -6.78 -3.73
CA PHE A 69 -1.47 -6.36 -4.65
C PHE A 69 -1.01 -5.21 -5.53
N CYS A 70 -0.26 -4.26 -4.99
CA CYS A 70 0.26 -3.14 -5.78
C CYS A 70 1.18 -3.59 -6.92
N LYS A 71 1.85 -4.73 -6.76
CA LYS A 71 2.71 -5.29 -7.81
C LYS A 71 1.91 -5.82 -8.99
N ILE A 72 0.66 -6.18 -8.77
CA ILE A 72 -0.21 -6.76 -9.78
C ILE A 72 -1.20 -5.70 -10.28
N GLY A 73 -1.84 -5.01 -9.36
CA GLY A 73 -2.89 -4.04 -9.64
C GLY A 73 -4.20 -4.71 -10.04
N PRO A 74 -5.22 -3.89 -10.27
CA PRO A 74 -6.50 -4.38 -10.76
C PRO A 74 -6.38 -4.82 -12.21
N ARG A 75 -7.44 -5.42 -12.70
CA ARG A 75 -7.46 -6.09 -14.00
C ARG A 75 -7.01 -5.21 -15.18
N GLN A 76 -7.38 -3.93 -15.16
CA GLN A 76 -7.09 -3.02 -16.26
C GLN A 76 -5.71 -2.35 -16.13
N ALA A 77 -5.03 -2.56 -15.03
CA ALA A 77 -3.72 -1.99 -14.81
C ALA A 77 -2.64 -2.87 -15.43
N SER A 78 -1.51 -2.24 -15.73
CA SER A 78 -0.32 -2.93 -16.19
C SER A 78 0.86 -2.35 -15.43
N VAL A 79 1.28 -3.03 -14.37
CA VAL A 79 2.37 -2.55 -13.51
C VAL A 79 3.69 -2.93 -14.14
N ALA A 80 4.49 -1.92 -14.46
CA ALA A 80 5.81 -2.13 -15.04
C ALA A 80 6.89 -2.25 -13.97
N GLN A 81 6.76 -1.49 -12.89
CA GLN A 81 7.77 -1.45 -11.84
C GLN A 81 7.15 -0.91 -10.55
N ILE A 82 7.65 -1.38 -9.43
CA ILE A 82 7.24 -0.90 -8.12
C ILE A 82 8.49 -0.66 -7.28
N ASP A 83 8.55 0.50 -6.62
CA ASP A 83 9.61 0.83 -5.68
C ASP A 83 9.00 0.87 -4.29
N VAL A 84 9.59 0.14 -3.35
CA VAL A 84 9.10 0.04 -1.97
C VAL A 84 10.17 0.58 -1.04
N THR A 85 9.81 1.54 -0.19
CA THR A 85 10.72 2.14 0.78
C THR A 85 10.17 1.92 2.17
N GLU A 86 11.05 1.52 3.09
CA GLU A 86 10.70 1.37 4.50
C GLU A 86 10.76 2.73 5.18
N GLU A 87 9.76 3.02 6.02
CA GLU A 87 9.70 4.25 6.78
C GLU A 87 9.23 3.94 8.19
N GLN A 88 9.38 4.90 9.10
CA GLN A 88 8.88 4.77 10.45
C GLN A 88 7.37 5.03 10.47
N PRO A 89 6.59 4.19 11.15
CA PRO A 89 5.15 4.44 11.30
C PRO A 89 4.88 5.78 11.99
N GLU A 90 3.83 6.46 11.53
CA GLU A 90 3.42 7.75 12.09
C GLU A 90 2.11 7.67 12.87
N GLY A 91 1.49 6.50 12.91
CA GLY A 91 0.23 6.32 13.64
C GLY A 91 -0.98 6.77 12.84
N LEU A 92 -0.95 6.61 11.53
CA LEU A 92 -2.09 6.96 10.68
C LEU A 92 -3.29 6.07 10.99
N SER A 93 -4.48 6.57 10.77
CA SER A 93 -5.72 5.81 10.90
C SER A 93 -6.57 6.02 9.66
N GLY A 94 -7.27 4.96 9.24
CA GLY A 94 -8.08 4.99 8.02
C GLY A 94 -7.23 5.00 6.76
N PHE A 95 -7.89 4.84 5.63
CA PHE A 95 -7.22 4.85 4.33
C PHE A 95 -7.99 5.75 3.38
N GLU A 96 -7.29 6.72 2.77
CA GLU A 96 -7.95 7.70 1.91
C GLU A 96 -7.23 7.85 0.57
N ILE A 97 -7.98 8.28 -0.42
CA ILE A 97 -7.44 8.71 -1.71
C ILE A 97 -7.22 10.22 -1.62
N ARG A 98 -6.04 10.64 -1.98
CA ARG A 98 -5.67 12.06 -2.00
C ARG A 98 -5.56 12.62 -3.41
#